data_d98be08cd4d6675ce06c4b4bd225a8d7
#
_entry.id   d98be08cd4d6675ce06c4b4bd225a8d7
#
_cell.length_a   1.000
_cell.length_b   1.000
_cell.length_c   1.000
_cell.angle_alpha   90.00
_cell.angle_beta   90.00
_cell.angle_gamma   90.00
#
_symmetry.space_group_name_H-M   'P 1'
#
loop_
_entity.id
_entity.type
_entity.pdbx_description
1 polymer ?
#
loop_
_entity_poly.entity_id
_entity_poly.type
_entity_poly.pdbx_seq_one_letter_code
_entity_poly.pdbx_strand_id
1 'polypeptide(L)'
;MEKQKYYISTAIAYTSAKPHIGNTYEIVLGDAIARYKRLKGFDVYFQTGTDEHGEKIELKAKEAGITPKEYVDNIASQIKDIWDIMNTSYDKFVRTTDPKHEREVQKIFKKMYDKGDIYLGKYEGLYCTPCESFFTESQLVDGKCPDCGREVHKASEEAYFFKLSKYQDRLIEYYNTHPDFIKPDSRKNEMINNFIKPGLQDLCVSRTSFTWGIPVDFDPKHVIYVWLDALTNYITNIGYDVDNPSDEFKKYWPADLHLIGKDIVRFHSIYWPCFLMSLDIPLPKQIFGHPWLLFGNDKMSKSKGNILYADDLVKKYGVDAVRYYVLHEIPYANDGNLTDELLIERINSDLANILGNLVNRTITMANKYFDGNVKLATSSSNLDLELIDKVNNLGKNLDKKMDNLEVGAALDEIFDLLRRSNKYIDETAPWVLAKDDNSKDRLENVIYNLLEAIRVSAVYLYPFMPNTSDEIFRQLNITDKSDCYNSKNIYSTIKPEPLFKRIDVKKV
;
A
#
# COMPACT_ATOMS: atom_id res chain seq x y z
N MET A 1 18.31 -2.18 22.71
CA MET A 1 18.61 -1.31 21.53
C MET A 1 17.32 -0.63 21.12
N GLU A 2 17.37 0.65 20.83
CA GLU A 2 16.24 1.38 20.28
C GLU A 2 15.91 0.84 18.90
N LYS A 3 14.62 0.61 18.63
CA LYS A 3 14.19 0.09 17.31
C LYS A 3 14.43 1.15 16.24
N GLN A 4 14.89 0.73 15.07
CA GLN A 4 14.96 1.62 13.92
C GLN A 4 13.56 2.06 13.51
N LYS A 5 13.34 3.36 13.31
CA LYS A 5 12.06 3.90 12.87
C LYS A 5 11.79 3.59 11.41
N TYR A 6 10.51 3.48 11.06
CA TYR A 6 10.06 3.39 9.67
C TYR A 6 8.73 4.12 9.52
N TYR A 7 8.72 5.25 8.83
CA TYR A 7 7.50 5.99 8.53
C TYR A 7 7.06 5.71 7.10
N ILE A 8 5.91 5.06 6.95
CA ILE A 8 5.23 4.81 5.68
C ILE A 8 3.90 5.55 5.64
N SER A 9 3.58 6.17 4.52
CA SER A 9 2.26 6.73 4.25
C SER A 9 1.72 6.25 2.91
N THR A 10 0.40 6.11 2.80
CA THR A 10 -0.30 6.11 1.52
C THR A 10 -0.68 7.53 1.11
N ALA A 11 -1.12 7.74 -0.12
CA ALA A 11 -1.90 8.92 -0.45
C ALA A 11 -3.15 8.97 0.44
N ILE A 12 -3.62 10.18 0.75
CA ILE A 12 -4.91 10.36 1.40
C ILE A 12 -6.02 10.35 0.34
N ALA A 13 -7.06 9.54 0.58
CA ALA A 13 -8.11 9.30 -0.41
C ALA A 13 -9.02 10.52 -0.58
N TYR A 14 -9.19 10.99 -1.84
CA TYR A 14 -10.06 12.12 -2.14
C TYR A 14 -11.54 11.75 -1.94
N THR A 15 -12.24 12.48 -1.08
CA THR A 15 -13.61 12.17 -0.62
C THR A 15 -14.71 12.48 -1.65
N SER A 16 -14.42 12.31 -2.94
CA SER A 16 -15.40 12.55 -3.99
C SER A 16 -16.40 11.40 -4.21
N ALA A 17 -16.09 10.19 -3.74
CA ALA A 17 -16.95 9.00 -3.81
C ALA A 17 -16.39 7.85 -2.96
N LYS A 18 -17.24 6.82 -2.69
CA LYS A 18 -16.80 5.52 -2.13
C LYS A 18 -15.63 4.95 -2.96
N PRO A 19 -14.53 4.49 -2.31
CA PRO A 19 -13.38 3.92 -3.01
C PRO A 19 -13.72 2.57 -3.65
N HIS A 20 -13.25 2.36 -4.86
CA HIS A 20 -13.29 1.05 -5.54
C HIS A 20 -12.03 0.23 -5.22
N ILE A 21 -12.02 -1.04 -5.62
CA ILE A 21 -10.93 -1.97 -5.32
C ILE A 21 -9.56 -1.45 -5.79
N GLY A 22 -9.48 -0.68 -6.88
CA GLY A 22 -8.24 -0.08 -7.35
C GLY A 22 -7.68 0.99 -6.39
N ASN A 23 -8.55 1.72 -5.66
CA ASN A 23 -8.11 2.61 -4.59
C ASN A 23 -7.73 1.81 -3.33
N THR A 24 -8.44 0.71 -3.07
CA THR A 24 -8.19 -0.18 -1.92
C THR A 24 -6.86 -0.92 -2.05
N TYR A 25 -6.39 -1.18 -3.26
CA TYR A 25 -5.08 -1.80 -3.49
C TYR A 25 -3.95 -1.06 -2.78
N GLU A 26 -3.91 0.27 -2.88
CA GLU A 26 -2.87 1.10 -2.28
C GLU A 26 -2.75 0.89 -0.76
N ILE A 27 -3.87 0.90 -0.05
CA ILE A 27 -3.85 0.70 1.41
C ILE A 27 -3.43 -0.72 1.80
N VAL A 28 -3.81 -1.74 1.02
CA VAL A 28 -3.41 -3.13 1.25
C VAL A 28 -1.92 -3.32 0.99
N LEU A 29 -1.39 -2.69 -0.06
CA LEU A 29 0.04 -2.69 -0.35
C LEU A 29 0.85 -2.01 0.76
N GLY A 30 0.40 -0.83 1.22
CA GLY A 30 1.00 -0.11 2.35
C GLY A 30 0.97 -0.94 3.64
N ASP A 31 -0.14 -1.61 3.92
CA ASP A 31 -0.29 -2.48 5.08
C ASP A 31 0.65 -3.70 5.04
N ALA A 32 0.79 -4.34 3.88
CA ALA A 32 1.71 -5.47 3.72
C ALA A 32 3.17 -5.04 3.99
N ILE A 33 3.59 -3.89 3.48
CA ILE A 33 4.93 -3.33 3.74
C ILE A 33 5.09 -2.97 5.22
N ALA A 34 4.11 -2.29 5.83
CA ALA A 34 4.14 -1.91 7.23
C ALA A 34 4.23 -3.13 8.17
N ARG A 35 3.40 -4.16 7.93
CA ARG A 35 3.44 -5.42 8.69
C ARG A 35 4.77 -6.14 8.52
N TYR A 36 5.33 -6.16 7.31
CA TYR A 36 6.63 -6.77 7.06
C TYR A 36 7.76 -6.04 7.83
N LYS A 37 7.78 -4.72 7.80
CA LYS A 37 8.76 -3.93 8.56
C LYS A 37 8.59 -4.14 10.08
N ARG A 38 7.36 -4.26 10.60
CA ARG A 38 7.10 -4.63 12.00
C ARG A 38 7.61 -6.04 12.33
N LEU A 39 7.39 -7.02 11.42
CA LEU A 39 7.94 -8.38 11.56
C LEU A 39 9.48 -8.36 11.64
N LYS A 40 10.14 -7.46 10.91
CA LYS A 40 11.60 -7.26 10.95
C LYS A 40 12.07 -6.40 12.14
N GLY A 41 11.18 -6.04 13.06
CA GLY A 41 11.50 -5.39 14.32
C GLY A 41 11.59 -3.85 14.26
N PHE A 42 11.19 -3.21 13.15
CA PHE A 42 11.13 -1.76 13.06
C PHE A 42 10.01 -1.18 13.94
N ASP A 43 10.23 0.06 14.40
CA ASP A 43 9.19 0.91 14.98
C ASP A 43 8.48 1.65 13.84
N VAL A 44 7.36 1.06 13.40
CA VAL A 44 6.64 1.52 12.21
C VAL A 44 5.53 2.48 12.58
N TYR A 45 5.50 3.63 11.90
CA TYR A 45 4.35 4.53 11.85
C TYR A 45 3.72 4.49 10.46
N PHE A 46 2.50 3.98 10.39
CA PHE A 46 1.75 3.84 9.13
C PHE A 46 0.56 4.80 9.10
N GLN A 47 0.61 5.79 8.21
CA GLN A 47 -0.40 6.83 8.03
C GLN A 47 -1.17 6.64 6.73
N THR A 48 -2.48 6.83 6.82
CA THR A 48 -3.43 6.97 5.69
C THR A 48 -4.51 7.99 6.07
N GLY A 49 -5.46 8.26 5.18
CA GLY A 49 -6.56 9.16 5.52
C GLY A 49 -7.34 9.67 4.33
N THR A 50 -7.94 10.85 4.51
CA THR A 50 -8.81 11.49 3.53
C THR A 50 -8.43 12.93 3.23
N ASP A 51 -8.46 13.26 1.92
CA ASP A 51 -8.40 14.60 1.38
C ASP A 51 -9.83 15.10 1.15
N GLU A 52 -10.20 16.21 1.79
CA GLU A 52 -11.59 16.59 2.00
C GLU A 52 -11.97 17.97 1.49
N HIS A 53 -11.04 18.73 0.93
CA HIS A 53 -11.29 20.07 0.42
C HIS A 53 -11.32 20.11 -1.11
N GLY A 54 -11.79 21.25 -1.66
CA GLY A 54 -11.73 21.55 -3.09
C GLY A 54 -13.09 21.76 -3.76
N GLU A 55 -13.05 22.33 -4.96
CA GLU A 55 -14.21 22.70 -5.76
C GLU A 55 -15.13 21.51 -6.06
N LYS A 56 -14.53 20.36 -6.39
CA LYS A 56 -15.28 19.14 -6.72
C LYS A 56 -16.12 18.63 -5.54
N ILE A 57 -15.62 18.75 -4.30
CA ILE A 57 -16.36 18.39 -3.09
C ILE A 57 -17.52 19.34 -2.87
N GLU A 58 -17.29 20.65 -3.00
CA GLU A 58 -18.34 21.67 -2.88
C GLU A 58 -19.49 21.40 -3.87
N LEU A 59 -19.14 21.11 -5.13
CA LEU A 59 -20.13 20.76 -6.17
C LEU A 59 -20.89 19.47 -5.83
N LYS A 60 -20.21 18.42 -5.34
CA LYS A 60 -20.84 17.15 -4.95
C LYS A 60 -21.77 17.29 -3.75
N ALA A 61 -21.40 18.06 -2.76
CA ALA A 61 -22.24 18.38 -1.62
C ALA A 61 -23.50 19.14 -2.06
N LYS A 62 -23.36 20.12 -2.94
CA LYS A 62 -24.46 20.87 -3.53
C LYS A 62 -25.41 19.96 -4.34
N GLU A 63 -24.88 19.05 -5.16
CA GLU A 63 -25.67 18.05 -5.88
C GLU A 63 -26.46 17.15 -4.93
N ALA A 64 -25.86 16.80 -3.77
CA ALA A 64 -26.49 15.98 -2.74
C ALA A 64 -27.46 16.75 -1.83
N GLY A 65 -27.51 18.08 -1.91
CA GLY A 65 -28.36 18.94 -1.08
C GLY A 65 -27.96 19.00 0.41
N ILE A 66 -26.68 18.77 0.72
CA ILE A 66 -26.11 18.80 2.07
C ILE A 66 -24.89 19.72 2.12
N THR A 67 -24.38 20.01 3.32
CA THR A 67 -23.17 20.80 3.49
C THR A 67 -21.94 20.01 3.04
N PRO A 68 -20.84 20.67 2.57
CA PRO A 68 -19.59 19.99 2.25
C PRO A 68 -19.03 19.18 3.43
N LYS A 69 -19.16 19.67 4.66
CA LYS A 69 -18.71 18.95 5.86
C LYS A 69 -19.49 17.65 6.08
N GLU A 70 -20.82 17.67 5.98
CA GLU A 70 -21.64 16.46 6.06
C GLU A 70 -21.31 15.47 4.94
N TYR A 71 -21.06 15.97 3.73
CA TYR A 71 -20.68 15.15 2.59
C TYR A 71 -19.36 14.40 2.86
N VAL A 72 -18.29 15.11 3.26
CA VAL A 72 -16.99 14.49 3.52
C VAL A 72 -17.00 13.58 4.74
N ASP A 73 -17.79 13.89 5.79
CA ASP A 73 -17.94 13.01 6.95
C ASP A 73 -18.53 11.66 6.55
N ASN A 74 -19.55 11.65 5.69
CA ASN A 74 -20.16 10.43 5.19
C ASN A 74 -19.19 9.60 4.32
N ILE A 75 -18.43 10.24 3.43
CA ILE A 75 -17.51 9.53 2.56
C ILE A 75 -16.26 9.06 3.33
N ALA A 76 -15.73 9.87 4.24
CA ALA A 76 -14.60 9.48 5.08
C ALA A 76 -14.90 8.26 5.95
N SER A 77 -16.13 8.18 6.51
CA SER A 77 -16.59 6.99 7.23
C SER A 77 -16.57 5.75 6.32
N GLN A 78 -17.14 5.84 5.11
CA GLN A 78 -17.15 4.72 4.16
C GLN A 78 -15.72 4.27 3.76
N ILE A 79 -14.80 5.23 3.58
CA ILE A 79 -13.40 4.92 3.28
C ILE A 79 -12.78 4.16 4.44
N LYS A 80 -12.96 4.66 5.66
CA LYS A 80 -12.45 4.02 6.87
C LYS A 80 -12.99 2.61 7.05
N ASP A 81 -14.31 2.41 6.85
CA ASP A 81 -14.95 1.09 6.94
C ASP A 81 -14.35 0.10 5.92
N ILE A 82 -14.03 0.56 4.70
CA ILE A 82 -13.37 -0.27 3.67
C ILE A 82 -11.94 -0.63 4.10
N TRP A 83 -11.17 0.32 4.66
CA TRP A 83 -9.83 0.06 5.18
C TRP A 83 -9.87 -0.97 6.32
N ASP A 84 -10.83 -0.86 7.22
CA ASP A 84 -11.02 -1.77 8.35
C ASP A 84 -11.46 -3.18 7.89
N ILE A 85 -12.38 -3.29 6.92
CA ILE A 85 -12.79 -4.57 6.32
C ILE A 85 -11.61 -5.29 5.66
N MET A 86 -10.66 -4.54 5.06
CA MET A 86 -9.45 -5.11 4.47
C MET A 86 -8.40 -5.53 5.50
N ASN A 87 -8.72 -5.46 6.79
CA ASN A 87 -7.83 -5.81 7.91
C ASN A 87 -6.49 -5.06 7.84
N THR A 88 -6.54 -3.75 7.60
CA THR A 88 -5.35 -2.90 7.54
C THR A 88 -4.95 -2.38 8.92
N SER A 89 -3.66 -2.26 9.17
CA SER A 89 -3.06 -1.96 10.48
C SER A 89 -2.43 -0.57 10.55
N TYR A 90 -3.07 0.43 9.91
CA TYR A 90 -2.60 1.80 10.00
C TYR A 90 -2.64 2.31 11.46
N ASP A 91 -1.65 3.13 11.82
CA ASP A 91 -1.57 3.76 13.15
C ASP A 91 -2.40 5.05 13.18
N LYS A 92 -2.51 5.74 12.04
CA LYS A 92 -3.23 7.02 11.93
C LYS A 92 -4.09 7.09 10.68
N PHE A 93 -5.37 7.42 10.87
CA PHE A 93 -6.28 7.86 9.82
C PHE A 93 -6.45 9.37 9.94
N VAL A 94 -5.91 10.13 8.97
CA VAL A 94 -5.91 11.59 9.00
C VAL A 94 -7.05 12.17 8.18
N ARG A 95 -7.47 13.38 8.53
CA ARG A 95 -8.49 14.13 7.79
C ARG A 95 -7.98 15.55 7.58
N THR A 96 -8.06 16.07 6.36
CA THR A 96 -7.61 17.45 6.09
C THR A 96 -8.54 18.50 6.69
N THR A 97 -9.78 18.12 7.06
CA THR A 97 -10.70 18.95 7.86
C THR A 97 -10.42 18.94 9.37
N ASP A 98 -9.33 18.32 9.84
CA ASP A 98 -8.91 18.43 11.23
C ASP A 98 -8.49 19.90 11.52
N PRO A 99 -9.10 20.58 12.51
CA PRO A 99 -8.78 21.97 12.80
C PRO A 99 -7.31 22.23 13.16
N LYS A 100 -6.59 21.21 13.68
CA LYS A 100 -5.15 21.33 13.94
C LYS A 100 -4.37 21.36 12.64
N HIS A 101 -4.73 20.50 11.70
CA HIS A 101 -4.13 20.48 10.38
C HIS A 101 -4.38 21.80 9.62
N GLU A 102 -5.64 22.26 9.58
CA GLU A 102 -5.99 23.52 8.89
C GLU A 102 -5.19 24.72 9.42
N ARG A 103 -5.11 24.87 10.73
CA ARG A 103 -4.30 25.96 11.35
C ARG A 103 -2.83 25.86 10.96
N GLU A 104 -2.29 24.67 10.93
CA GLU A 104 -0.87 24.51 10.61
C GLU A 104 -0.59 24.74 9.12
N VAL A 105 -1.51 24.36 8.23
CA VAL A 105 -1.44 24.70 6.80
C VAL A 105 -1.45 26.22 6.58
N GLN A 106 -2.26 26.96 7.32
CA GLN A 106 -2.27 28.43 7.28
C GLN A 106 -0.92 29.03 7.71
N LYS A 107 -0.29 28.51 8.77
CA LYS A 107 1.04 28.93 9.21
C LYS A 107 2.11 28.59 8.17
N ILE A 108 2.04 27.39 7.56
CA ILE A 108 2.94 26.95 6.49
C ILE A 108 2.84 27.91 5.31
N PHE A 109 1.62 28.22 4.85
CA PHE A 109 1.39 29.16 3.76
C PHE A 109 1.97 30.54 4.08
N LYS A 110 1.70 31.06 5.27
CA LYS A 110 2.23 32.34 5.74
C LYS A 110 3.76 32.36 5.79
N LYS A 111 4.39 31.31 6.30
CA LYS A 111 5.86 31.17 6.35
C LYS A 111 6.47 31.23 4.95
N MET A 112 5.88 30.52 3.98
CA MET A 112 6.34 30.56 2.59
C MET A 112 6.13 31.96 1.96
N TYR A 113 5.02 32.63 2.28
CA TYR A 113 4.74 33.99 1.84
C TYR A 113 5.75 35.00 2.42
N ASP A 114 5.99 34.98 3.73
CA ASP A 114 6.94 35.86 4.41
C ASP A 114 8.38 35.64 3.92
N LYS A 115 8.72 34.41 3.51
CA LYS A 115 10.01 34.07 2.88
C LYS A 115 10.11 34.59 1.43
N GLY A 116 9.00 35.05 0.87
CA GLY A 116 8.93 35.49 -0.52
C GLY A 116 8.91 34.36 -1.54
N ASP A 117 8.62 33.14 -1.12
CA ASP A 117 8.43 31.98 -2.00
C ASP A 117 6.99 31.89 -2.52
N ILE A 118 6.04 32.57 -1.88
CA ILE A 118 4.69 32.78 -2.38
C ILE A 118 4.49 34.27 -2.67
N TYR A 119 3.83 34.59 -3.77
CA TYR A 119 3.52 35.96 -4.20
C TYR A 119 2.13 36.03 -4.84
N LEU A 120 1.48 37.20 -4.74
CA LEU A 120 0.20 37.47 -5.39
C LEU A 120 0.41 37.79 -6.85
N GLY A 121 -0.37 37.20 -7.73
CA GLY A 121 -0.35 37.39 -9.18
C GLY A 121 -1.74 37.18 -9.78
N LYS A 122 -1.79 37.16 -11.13
CA LYS A 122 -3.00 36.85 -11.86
C LYS A 122 -2.79 35.56 -12.63
N TYR A 123 -3.67 34.58 -12.37
CA TYR A 123 -3.69 33.35 -13.16
C TYR A 123 -4.54 33.55 -14.42
N GLU A 124 -3.96 33.21 -15.56
CA GLU A 124 -4.67 33.06 -16.82
C GLU A 124 -4.21 31.78 -17.50
N GLY A 125 -5.09 30.78 -17.59
CA GLY A 125 -4.71 29.47 -18.14
C GLY A 125 -5.87 28.52 -18.24
N LEU A 126 -5.55 27.24 -18.32
CA LEU A 126 -6.49 26.13 -18.48
C LEU A 126 -6.55 25.32 -17.21
N TYR A 127 -7.76 25.07 -16.71
CA TYR A 127 -8.02 24.35 -15.47
C TYR A 127 -8.86 23.10 -15.71
N CYS A 128 -8.45 22.00 -15.11
CA CYS A 128 -9.20 20.75 -15.08
C CYS A 128 -9.86 20.58 -13.70
N THR A 129 -11.16 20.82 -13.60
CA THR A 129 -11.91 20.65 -12.32
C THR A 129 -11.82 19.23 -11.78
N PRO A 130 -11.92 18.13 -12.58
CA PRO A 130 -11.81 16.78 -12.03
C PRO A 130 -10.46 16.41 -11.41
N CYS A 131 -9.36 16.99 -11.90
CA CYS A 131 -8.00 16.78 -11.39
C CYS A 131 -7.53 17.88 -10.44
N GLU A 132 -8.31 18.97 -10.37
CA GLU A 132 -7.98 20.21 -9.67
C GLU A 132 -6.57 20.71 -10.01
N SER A 133 -6.24 20.68 -11.31
CA SER A 133 -4.92 20.99 -11.83
C SER A 133 -4.95 22.04 -12.94
N PHE A 134 -3.93 22.87 -12.93
CA PHE A 134 -3.69 23.89 -13.94
C PHE A 134 -2.74 23.39 -15.03
N PHE A 135 -3.00 23.82 -16.27
CA PHE A 135 -2.19 23.46 -17.43
C PHE A 135 -1.98 24.66 -18.34
N THR A 136 -0.84 24.68 -19.03
CA THR A 136 -0.61 25.52 -20.22
C THR A 136 -1.15 24.78 -21.44
N GLU A 137 -1.39 25.50 -22.54
CA GLU A 137 -1.81 24.89 -23.80
C GLU A 137 -0.83 23.81 -24.29
N SER A 138 0.46 24.02 -24.09
CA SER A 138 1.52 23.06 -24.48
C SER A 138 1.54 21.76 -23.65
N GLN A 139 0.90 21.75 -22.51
CA GLN A 139 0.81 20.57 -21.66
C GLN A 139 -0.41 19.69 -21.96
N LEU A 140 -1.36 20.19 -22.76
CA LEU A 140 -2.55 19.43 -23.12
C LEU A 140 -2.22 18.32 -24.12
N VAL A 141 -2.95 17.24 -24.04
CA VAL A 141 -2.95 16.15 -25.01
C VAL A 141 -4.27 16.20 -25.77
N ASP A 142 -4.20 16.46 -27.08
CA ASP A 142 -5.38 16.65 -27.95
C ASP A 142 -6.38 17.70 -27.40
N GLY A 143 -5.85 18.79 -26.82
CA GLY A 143 -6.65 19.86 -26.23
C GLY A 143 -7.31 19.51 -24.89
N LYS A 144 -6.97 18.39 -24.28
CA LYS A 144 -7.56 17.85 -23.04
C LYS A 144 -6.53 17.70 -21.93
N CYS A 145 -7.03 17.54 -20.72
CA CYS A 145 -6.20 17.28 -19.53
C CYS A 145 -5.29 16.05 -19.74
N PRO A 146 -3.97 16.18 -19.58
CA PRO A 146 -3.04 15.06 -19.77
C PRO A 146 -3.20 13.96 -18.72
N ASP A 147 -3.72 14.30 -17.52
CA ASP A 147 -3.84 13.36 -16.42
C ASP A 147 -5.11 12.49 -16.51
N CYS A 148 -6.24 13.06 -16.98
CA CYS A 148 -7.52 12.35 -16.97
C CYS A 148 -8.25 12.32 -18.34
N GLY A 149 -7.73 12.98 -19.38
CA GLY A 149 -8.32 13.03 -20.72
C GLY A 149 -9.62 13.83 -20.84
N ARG A 150 -10.04 14.57 -19.79
CA ARG A 150 -11.27 15.37 -19.78
C ARG A 150 -11.03 16.79 -20.30
N GLU A 151 -12.14 17.45 -20.65
CA GLU A 151 -12.11 18.86 -21.09
C GLU A 151 -11.54 19.77 -19.98
N VAL A 152 -10.79 20.78 -20.40
CA VAL A 152 -10.30 21.87 -19.56
C VAL A 152 -11.02 23.16 -19.93
N HIS A 153 -11.15 24.08 -18.98
CA HIS A 153 -11.75 25.39 -19.23
C HIS A 153 -10.79 26.52 -18.91
N LYS A 154 -10.97 27.66 -19.57
CA LYS A 154 -10.19 28.87 -19.28
C LYS A 154 -10.55 29.39 -17.89
N ALA A 155 -9.54 29.60 -17.05
CA ALA A 155 -9.66 30.25 -15.77
C ALA A 155 -8.80 31.54 -15.76
N SER A 156 -9.38 32.60 -15.22
CA SER A 156 -8.67 33.90 -15.04
C SER A 156 -9.10 34.44 -13.69
N GLU A 157 -8.19 34.40 -12.71
CA GLU A 157 -8.45 34.87 -11.35
C GLU A 157 -7.17 35.43 -10.72
N GLU A 158 -7.34 36.31 -9.73
CA GLU A 158 -6.26 36.68 -8.83
C GLU A 158 -5.91 35.47 -7.96
N ALA A 159 -4.64 35.14 -7.85
CA ALA A 159 -4.20 33.98 -7.10
C ALA A 159 -2.80 34.17 -6.52
N TYR A 160 -2.49 33.43 -5.47
CA TYR A 160 -1.14 33.27 -4.97
C TYR A 160 -0.39 32.19 -5.74
N PHE A 161 0.89 32.47 -6.03
CA PHE A 161 1.80 31.56 -6.73
C PHE A 161 2.97 31.19 -5.85
N PHE A 162 3.30 29.90 -5.83
CA PHE A 162 4.54 29.40 -5.25
C PHE A 162 5.64 29.38 -6.32
N LYS A 163 6.81 29.93 -6.02
CA LYS A 163 7.97 29.98 -6.90
C LYS A 163 8.60 28.60 -7.10
N LEU A 164 7.87 27.70 -7.76
CA LEU A 164 8.31 26.32 -8.02
C LEU A 164 9.59 26.32 -8.85
N SER A 165 9.69 27.22 -9.84
CA SER A 165 10.85 27.40 -10.71
C SER A 165 12.15 27.68 -9.94
N LYS A 166 12.09 28.37 -8.81
CA LYS A 166 13.24 28.66 -7.92
C LYS A 166 13.92 27.39 -7.41
N TYR A 167 13.19 26.30 -7.25
CA TYR A 167 13.65 25.05 -6.63
C TYR A 167 14.09 24.00 -7.65
N GLN A 168 13.96 24.27 -8.95
CA GLN A 168 14.26 23.31 -10.02
C GLN A 168 15.66 22.72 -9.93
N ASP A 169 16.69 23.54 -9.82
CA ASP A 169 18.07 23.07 -9.82
C ASP A 169 18.39 22.21 -8.60
N ARG A 170 17.86 22.60 -7.42
CA ARG A 170 17.97 21.79 -6.19
C ARG A 170 17.26 20.46 -6.32
N LEU A 171 16.11 20.43 -6.98
CA LEU A 171 15.35 19.20 -7.22
C LEU A 171 16.11 18.25 -8.16
N ILE A 172 16.69 18.80 -9.25
CA ILE A 172 17.52 18.03 -10.18
C ILE A 172 18.76 17.45 -9.48
N GLU A 173 19.45 18.25 -8.68
CA GLU A 173 20.60 17.81 -7.89
C GLU A 173 20.19 16.67 -6.92
N TYR A 174 19.02 16.82 -6.26
CA TYR A 174 18.50 15.79 -5.37
C TYR A 174 18.22 14.49 -6.12
N TYR A 175 17.59 14.53 -7.29
CA TYR A 175 17.33 13.32 -8.11
C TYR A 175 18.62 12.63 -8.57
N ASN A 176 19.68 13.40 -8.85
CA ASN A 176 20.96 12.87 -9.29
C ASN A 176 21.74 12.22 -8.14
N THR A 177 21.64 12.78 -6.94
CA THR A 177 22.33 12.28 -5.73
C THR A 177 21.54 11.18 -4.99
N HIS A 178 20.24 11.04 -5.27
CA HIS A 178 19.35 10.06 -4.66
C HIS A 178 18.63 9.24 -5.74
N PRO A 179 19.34 8.27 -6.39
CA PRO A 179 18.81 7.53 -7.54
C PRO A 179 17.53 6.74 -7.23
N ASP A 180 17.35 6.34 -5.96
CA ASP A 180 16.21 5.55 -5.49
C ASP A 180 15.05 6.40 -4.94
N PHE A 181 15.12 7.72 -5.06
CA PHE A 181 14.09 8.62 -4.53
C PHE A 181 12.72 8.38 -5.18
N ILE A 182 12.68 8.11 -6.48
CA ILE A 182 11.43 7.82 -7.22
C ILE A 182 11.52 6.41 -7.81
N LYS A 183 10.57 5.57 -7.45
CA LYS A 183 10.41 4.20 -7.99
C LYS A 183 8.98 3.99 -8.51
N PRO A 184 8.80 3.13 -9.52
CA PRO A 184 9.79 2.54 -10.42
C PRO A 184 10.53 3.60 -11.26
N ASP A 185 11.68 3.22 -11.85
CA ASP A 185 12.51 4.15 -12.65
C ASP A 185 11.76 4.75 -13.85
N SER A 186 10.76 4.04 -14.38
CA SER A 186 9.87 4.57 -15.42
C SER A 186 9.15 5.85 -14.99
N ARG A 187 8.74 5.95 -13.71
CA ARG A 187 8.09 7.16 -13.16
C ARG A 187 9.09 8.31 -13.01
N LYS A 188 10.31 8.01 -12.56
CA LYS A 188 11.39 9.01 -12.50
C LYS A 188 11.67 9.60 -13.88
N ASN A 189 11.81 8.75 -14.89
CA ASN A 189 12.06 9.19 -16.26
C ASN A 189 10.91 10.03 -16.83
N GLU A 190 9.67 9.67 -16.51
CA GLU A 190 8.47 10.44 -16.89
C GLU A 190 8.52 11.85 -16.27
N MET A 191 8.80 11.98 -14.98
CA MET A 191 8.89 13.26 -14.30
C MET A 191 9.99 14.14 -14.90
N ILE A 192 11.16 13.57 -15.15
CA ILE A 192 12.28 14.30 -15.74
C ILE A 192 11.94 14.79 -17.14
N ASN A 193 11.42 13.92 -18.01
CA ASN A 193 11.20 14.25 -19.41
C ASN A 193 10.01 15.19 -19.63
N ASN A 194 8.91 14.97 -18.90
CA ASN A 194 7.66 15.69 -19.15
C ASN A 194 7.52 16.99 -18.37
N PHE A 195 8.20 17.12 -17.22
CA PHE A 195 8.01 18.28 -16.35
C PHE A 195 9.30 19.05 -16.05
N ILE A 196 10.43 18.38 -15.78
CA ILE A 196 11.66 19.06 -15.39
C ILE A 196 12.42 19.60 -16.58
N LYS A 197 12.62 18.82 -17.63
CA LYS A 197 13.32 19.28 -18.85
C LYS A 197 12.67 20.48 -19.54
N PRO A 198 11.34 20.58 -19.65
CA PRO A 198 10.68 21.76 -20.18
C PRO A 198 10.84 23.02 -19.32
N GLY A 199 11.24 22.87 -18.07
CA GLY A 199 11.34 23.94 -17.07
C GLY A 199 10.09 24.04 -16.20
N LEU A 200 10.29 24.04 -14.88
CA LEU A 200 9.19 24.17 -13.93
C LEU A 200 8.63 25.58 -13.96
N GLN A 201 7.32 25.69 -14.04
CA GLN A 201 6.57 26.95 -13.94
C GLN A 201 6.10 27.16 -12.51
N ASP A 202 5.98 28.43 -12.09
CA ASP A 202 5.45 28.76 -10.79
C ASP A 202 4.02 28.22 -10.63
N LEU A 203 3.74 27.66 -9.44
CA LEU A 203 2.51 26.94 -9.16
C LEU A 203 1.47 27.86 -8.52
N CYS A 204 0.27 27.92 -9.08
CA CYS A 204 -0.86 28.56 -8.45
C CYS A 204 -1.24 27.79 -7.17
N VAL A 205 -1.22 28.45 -6.00
CA VAL A 205 -1.43 27.83 -4.68
C VAL A 205 -2.62 28.41 -3.91
N SER A 206 -3.48 29.19 -4.58
CA SER A 206 -4.77 29.62 -4.01
C SER A 206 -5.85 29.74 -5.08
N ARG A 207 -7.09 29.76 -4.64
CA ARG A 207 -8.28 29.91 -5.48
C ARG A 207 -9.27 30.88 -4.84
N THR A 208 -10.07 31.55 -5.70
CA THR A 208 -11.15 32.43 -5.27
C THR A 208 -12.53 32.01 -5.84
N SER A 209 -12.55 30.99 -6.70
CA SER A 209 -13.73 30.54 -7.42
C SER A 209 -14.67 29.65 -6.61
N PHE A 210 -14.24 29.15 -5.47
CA PHE A 210 -15.02 28.32 -4.53
C PHE A 210 -14.62 28.64 -3.09
N THR A 211 -15.38 28.12 -2.10
CA THR A 211 -15.19 28.47 -0.69
C THR A 211 -14.85 27.29 0.22
N TRP A 212 -15.06 26.06 -0.24
CA TRP A 212 -14.75 24.87 0.54
C TRP A 212 -13.26 24.51 0.49
N GLY A 213 -12.51 25.07 1.41
CA GLY A 213 -11.07 24.89 1.57
C GLY A 213 -10.55 25.70 2.75
N ILE A 214 -9.26 25.61 3.02
CA ILE A 214 -8.59 26.33 4.10
C ILE A 214 -8.39 27.79 3.66
N PRO A 215 -8.97 28.78 4.34
CA PRO A 215 -8.77 30.19 3.97
C PRO A 215 -7.32 30.64 4.21
N VAL A 216 -6.81 31.50 3.35
CA VAL A 216 -5.55 32.20 3.62
C VAL A 216 -5.80 33.19 4.77
N ASP A 217 -5.10 33.01 5.90
CA ASP A 217 -5.37 33.73 7.15
C ASP A 217 -5.37 35.26 7.00
N PHE A 218 -4.41 35.81 6.26
CA PHE A 218 -4.26 37.25 6.03
C PHE A 218 -5.02 37.76 4.80
N ASP A 219 -5.65 36.88 3.99
CA ASP A 219 -6.46 37.25 2.82
C ASP A 219 -7.59 36.23 2.61
N PRO A 220 -8.64 36.24 3.44
CA PRO A 220 -9.66 35.18 3.51
C PRO A 220 -10.55 35.02 2.25
N LYS A 221 -10.43 35.92 1.25
CA LYS A 221 -11.09 35.75 -0.05
C LYS A 221 -10.48 34.59 -0.87
N HIS A 222 -9.23 34.18 -0.53
CA HIS A 222 -8.53 33.06 -1.11
C HIS A 222 -8.64 31.82 -0.24
N VAL A 223 -8.87 30.68 -0.85
CA VAL A 223 -8.67 29.35 -0.22
C VAL A 223 -7.36 28.77 -0.71
N ILE A 224 -6.65 28.08 0.18
CA ILE A 224 -5.37 27.43 -0.11
C ILE A 224 -5.63 26.27 -1.10
N TYR A 225 -4.75 26.14 -2.09
CA TYR A 225 -4.82 25.11 -3.11
C TYR A 225 -4.75 23.71 -2.52
N VAL A 226 -5.65 22.84 -2.98
CA VAL A 226 -5.85 21.50 -2.44
C VAL A 226 -4.57 20.67 -2.33
N TRP A 227 -3.64 20.78 -3.29
CA TRP A 227 -2.39 20.03 -3.24
C TRP A 227 -1.39 20.55 -2.21
N LEU A 228 -1.38 21.83 -1.86
CA LEU A 228 -0.58 22.32 -0.74
C LEU A 228 -1.16 21.85 0.58
N ASP A 229 -2.48 21.90 0.72
CA ASP A 229 -3.22 21.32 1.84
C ASP A 229 -2.96 19.82 1.97
N ALA A 230 -3.28 19.05 0.93
CA ALA A 230 -3.17 17.58 0.95
C ALA A 230 -1.74 17.10 1.23
N LEU A 231 -0.71 17.67 0.60
CA LEU A 231 0.67 17.19 0.77
C LEU A 231 1.23 17.47 2.17
N THR A 232 0.83 18.57 2.79
CA THR A 232 1.31 18.93 4.14
C THR A 232 0.77 18.00 5.24
N ASN A 233 -0.26 17.18 4.96
CA ASN A 233 -0.75 16.19 5.91
C ASN A 233 0.35 15.26 6.42
N TYR A 234 1.33 14.93 5.58
CA TYR A 234 2.42 14.00 5.93
C TYR A 234 3.31 14.49 7.06
N ILE A 235 3.33 15.79 7.32
CA ILE A 235 4.11 16.38 8.41
C ILE A 235 3.23 16.91 9.54
N THR A 236 2.09 17.53 9.24
CA THR A 236 1.21 18.13 10.26
C THR A 236 0.64 17.09 11.22
N ASN A 237 0.30 15.90 10.71
CA ASN A 237 -0.31 14.84 11.51
C ASN A 237 0.67 14.07 12.41
N ILE A 238 1.97 14.16 12.13
CA ILE A 238 3.02 13.70 13.05
C ILE A 238 3.56 14.83 13.93
N GLY A 239 2.87 15.98 13.92
CA GLY A 239 3.12 17.08 14.83
C GLY A 239 4.18 18.07 14.37
N TYR A 240 4.37 18.27 13.05
CA TYR A 240 5.06 19.44 12.56
C TYR A 240 4.26 20.68 12.96
N ASP A 241 4.93 21.61 13.56
CA ASP A 241 4.46 22.95 13.85
C ASP A 241 5.56 23.91 13.42
N VAL A 242 5.17 24.99 12.73
CA VAL A 242 6.12 26.00 12.19
C VAL A 242 6.98 26.61 13.29
N ASP A 243 6.42 26.78 14.49
CA ASP A 243 7.06 27.42 15.61
C ASP A 243 7.81 26.44 16.54
N ASN A 244 7.22 25.25 16.76
CA ASN A 244 7.75 24.26 17.70
C ASN A 244 7.38 22.81 17.29
N PRO A 245 8.14 22.17 16.38
CA PRO A 245 7.89 20.80 15.97
C PRO A 245 7.94 19.81 17.13
N SER A 246 6.95 18.89 17.18
CA SER A 246 6.80 17.89 18.22
C SER A 246 7.94 16.85 18.23
N ASP A 247 8.06 16.09 19.32
CA ASP A 247 9.00 14.98 19.42
C ASP A 247 8.62 13.83 18.48
N GLU A 248 7.33 13.63 18.18
CA GLU A 248 6.85 12.66 17.21
C GLU A 248 7.32 12.99 15.79
N PHE A 249 7.22 14.28 15.39
CA PHE A 249 7.78 14.76 14.14
C PHE A 249 9.29 14.52 14.06
N LYS A 250 10.03 14.91 15.10
CA LYS A 250 11.49 14.74 15.16
C LYS A 250 11.90 13.26 15.09
N LYS A 251 11.07 12.37 15.65
CA LYS A 251 11.32 10.92 15.63
C LYS A 251 11.07 10.31 14.25
N TYR A 252 9.93 10.58 13.63
CA TYR A 252 9.51 9.86 12.42
C TYR A 252 9.91 10.54 11.11
N TRP A 253 9.98 11.89 11.07
CA TRP A 253 10.40 12.57 9.86
C TRP A 253 11.94 12.47 9.64
N PRO A 254 12.46 12.33 8.41
CA PRO A 254 11.72 12.20 7.15
C PRO A 254 11.05 10.84 6.99
N ALA A 255 9.96 10.81 6.21
CA ALA A 255 9.29 9.58 5.84
C ALA A 255 10.24 8.64 5.07
N ASP A 256 10.14 7.34 5.37
CA ASP A 256 10.93 6.33 4.68
C ASP A 256 10.30 5.99 3.31
N LEU A 257 8.95 6.00 3.24
CA LEU A 257 8.23 5.70 2.01
C LEU A 257 6.92 6.49 1.92
N HIS A 258 6.72 7.22 0.83
CA HIS A 258 5.41 7.65 0.35
C HIS A 258 4.96 6.69 -0.74
N LEU A 259 3.93 5.89 -0.45
CA LEU A 259 3.29 4.95 -1.38
C LEU A 259 2.08 5.62 -2.00
N ILE A 260 2.07 5.78 -3.31
CA ILE A 260 1.06 6.58 -4.01
C ILE A 260 0.71 5.98 -5.38
N GLY A 261 -0.45 6.31 -5.91
CA GLY A 261 -0.82 5.97 -7.29
C GLY A 261 0.09 6.66 -8.32
N LYS A 262 0.37 5.98 -9.43
CA LYS A 262 1.23 6.51 -10.50
C LYS A 262 0.74 7.84 -11.09
N ASP A 263 -0.55 8.13 -11.01
CA ASP A 263 -1.21 9.34 -11.51
C ASP A 263 -0.91 10.59 -10.69
N ILE A 264 -0.45 10.44 -9.45
CA ILE A 264 -0.14 11.55 -8.55
C ILE A 264 1.36 11.66 -8.20
N VAL A 265 2.22 10.94 -8.93
CA VAL A 265 3.68 11.00 -8.75
C VAL A 265 4.21 12.42 -8.92
N ARG A 266 3.69 13.20 -9.89
CA ARG A 266 4.09 14.58 -10.12
C ARG A 266 3.98 15.44 -8.86
N PHE A 267 2.86 15.35 -8.16
CA PHE A 267 2.61 16.15 -6.95
C PHE A 267 3.56 15.76 -5.81
N HIS A 268 3.82 14.48 -5.65
CA HIS A 268 4.67 13.97 -4.56
C HIS A 268 6.17 14.08 -4.84
N SER A 269 6.57 14.03 -6.12
CA SER A 269 7.99 14.07 -6.48
C SER A 269 8.50 15.44 -6.92
N ILE A 270 7.60 16.36 -7.31
CA ILE A 270 7.96 17.72 -7.73
C ILE A 270 7.45 18.74 -6.72
N TYR A 271 6.13 18.84 -6.50
CA TYR A 271 5.57 19.88 -5.64
C TYR A 271 5.97 19.68 -4.18
N TRP A 272 5.78 18.48 -3.66
CA TRP A 272 6.07 18.17 -2.26
C TRP A 272 7.53 18.44 -1.87
N PRO A 273 8.55 17.94 -2.61
CA PRO A 273 9.93 18.28 -2.34
C PRO A 273 10.21 19.78 -2.35
N CYS A 274 9.63 20.53 -3.30
CA CYS A 274 9.85 21.98 -3.37
C CYS A 274 9.21 22.71 -2.19
N PHE A 275 8.03 22.29 -1.72
CA PHE A 275 7.42 22.83 -0.48
C PHE A 275 8.31 22.55 0.73
N LEU A 276 8.82 21.34 0.87
CA LEU A 276 9.74 20.99 1.95
C LEU A 276 11.05 21.77 1.90
N MET A 277 11.61 21.98 0.71
CA MET A 277 12.79 22.83 0.50
C MET A 277 12.53 24.28 0.90
N SER A 278 11.32 24.79 0.65
CA SER A 278 10.91 26.13 1.08
C SER A 278 10.78 26.23 2.59
N LEU A 279 10.35 25.18 3.23
CA LEU A 279 10.23 25.07 4.70
C LEU A 279 11.56 24.76 5.42
N ASP A 280 12.61 24.49 4.66
CA ASP A 280 13.91 24.00 5.17
C ASP A 280 13.81 22.68 5.96
N ILE A 281 12.93 21.78 5.50
CA ILE A 281 12.69 20.45 6.07
C ILE A 281 13.33 19.37 5.18
N PRO A 282 13.92 18.30 5.75
CA PRO A 282 14.43 17.16 4.96
C PRO A 282 13.36 16.55 4.06
N LEU A 283 13.76 16.02 2.91
CA LEU A 283 12.86 15.36 1.97
C LEU A 283 12.59 13.90 2.41
N PRO A 284 11.45 13.30 2.02
CA PRO A 284 11.21 11.87 2.20
C PRO A 284 12.29 11.05 1.48
N LYS A 285 12.57 9.84 1.98
CA LYS A 285 13.64 9.00 1.40
C LYS A 285 13.23 8.40 0.06
N GLN A 286 11.96 7.98 -0.08
CA GLN A 286 11.50 7.31 -1.29
C GLN A 286 10.02 7.60 -1.56
N ILE A 287 9.70 7.70 -2.84
CA ILE A 287 8.34 7.78 -3.39
C ILE A 287 8.15 6.58 -4.32
N PHE A 288 7.17 5.75 -4.05
CA PHE A 288 6.80 4.63 -4.92
C PHE A 288 5.46 4.90 -5.58
N GLY A 289 5.51 5.13 -6.90
CA GLY A 289 4.32 5.29 -7.74
C GLY A 289 3.82 3.94 -8.24
N HIS A 290 2.91 3.32 -7.48
CA HIS A 290 2.38 2.01 -7.83
C HIS A 290 1.48 2.05 -9.08
N PRO A 291 1.42 0.97 -9.86
CA PRO A 291 0.54 0.86 -11.03
C PRO A 291 -0.93 0.77 -10.65
N TRP A 292 -1.80 0.85 -11.64
CA TRP A 292 -3.24 0.71 -11.48
C TRP A 292 -3.69 -0.75 -11.49
N LEU A 293 -4.81 -1.00 -10.84
CA LEU A 293 -5.61 -2.19 -11.01
C LEU A 293 -6.73 -1.88 -12.00
N LEU A 294 -6.72 -2.56 -13.14
CA LEU A 294 -7.70 -2.46 -14.21
C LEU A 294 -8.78 -3.53 -14.06
N PHE A 295 -9.92 -3.34 -14.68
CA PHE A 295 -10.95 -4.37 -14.84
C PHE A 295 -11.15 -4.69 -16.31
N GLY A 296 -10.87 -5.91 -16.72
CA GLY A 296 -10.98 -6.35 -18.12
C GLY A 296 -10.10 -5.50 -19.08
N ASN A 297 -8.91 -5.07 -18.65
CA ASN A 297 -7.99 -4.16 -19.34
C ASN A 297 -8.44 -2.69 -19.41
N ASP A 298 -9.54 -2.33 -18.77
CA ASP A 298 -10.05 -0.96 -18.71
C ASP A 298 -9.88 -0.35 -17.32
N LYS A 299 -9.63 0.97 -17.26
CA LYS A 299 -9.68 1.72 -15.99
C LYS A 299 -11.11 1.67 -15.44
N MET A 300 -11.24 1.32 -14.15
CA MET A 300 -12.54 1.32 -13.48
C MET A 300 -13.14 2.72 -13.46
N SER A 301 -14.40 2.85 -13.90
CA SER A 301 -15.13 4.11 -13.84
C SER A 301 -16.63 3.88 -13.69
N LYS A 302 -17.31 4.79 -12.95
CA LYS A 302 -18.78 4.75 -12.79
C LYS A 302 -19.52 4.83 -14.12
N SER A 303 -19.01 5.62 -15.06
CA SER A 303 -19.62 5.80 -16.38
C SER A 303 -19.56 4.54 -17.26
N LYS A 304 -18.60 3.64 -17.02
CA LYS A 304 -18.47 2.36 -17.73
C LYS A 304 -19.22 1.21 -17.03
N GLY A 305 -19.69 1.42 -15.79
CA GLY A 305 -20.38 0.37 -15.01
C GLY A 305 -19.49 -0.81 -14.62
N ASN A 306 -18.15 -0.65 -14.66
CA ASN A 306 -17.16 -1.69 -14.40
C ASN A 306 -16.44 -1.53 -13.06
N ILE A 307 -17.15 -1.02 -12.04
CA ILE A 307 -16.58 -0.81 -10.72
C ILE A 307 -16.82 -2.03 -9.83
N LEU A 308 -15.74 -2.51 -9.20
CA LEU A 308 -15.78 -3.49 -8.13
C LEU A 308 -15.42 -2.84 -6.80
N TYR A 309 -16.15 -3.19 -5.76
CA TYR A 309 -15.91 -2.70 -4.41
C TYR A 309 -15.31 -3.79 -3.53
N ALA A 310 -14.41 -3.40 -2.64
CA ALA A 310 -13.70 -4.34 -1.78
C ALA A 310 -14.62 -5.09 -0.82
N ASP A 311 -15.64 -4.42 -0.26
CA ASP A 311 -16.63 -5.03 0.64
C ASP A 311 -17.45 -6.15 -0.03
N ASP A 312 -17.82 -5.99 -1.31
CA ASP A 312 -18.51 -7.03 -2.08
C ASP A 312 -17.59 -8.23 -2.33
N LEU A 313 -16.33 -7.98 -2.70
CA LEU A 313 -15.34 -9.04 -2.92
C LEU A 313 -15.00 -9.78 -1.62
N VAL A 314 -14.82 -9.06 -0.52
CA VAL A 314 -14.54 -9.67 0.81
C VAL A 314 -15.73 -10.52 1.26
N LYS A 315 -16.96 -10.06 1.08
CA LYS A 315 -18.17 -10.83 1.40
C LYS A 315 -18.25 -12.13 0.58
N LYS A 316 -17.83 -12.11 -0.67
CA LYS A 316 -17.91 -13.25 -1.60
C LYS A 316 -16.77 -14.23 -1.40
N TYR A 317 -15.54 -13.75 -1.18
CA TYR A 317 -14.31 -14.54 -1.27
C TYR A 317 -13.49 -14.60 0.03
N GLY A 318 -13.78 -13.73 1.00
CA GLY A 318 -12.98 -13.55 2.21
C GLY A 318 -11.83 -12.56 2.03
N VAL A 319 -11.47 -11.90 3.12
CA VAL A 319 -10.50 -10.78 3.08
C VAL A 319 -9.11 -11.21 2.61
N ASP A 320 -8.59 -12.34 3.11
CA ASP A 320 -7.23 -12.77 2.76
C ASP A 320 -7.11 -13.24 1.31
N ALA A 321 -8.17 -13.78 0.72
CA ALA A 321 -8.20 -14.12 -0.71
C ALA A 321 -8.14 -12.86 -1.58
N VAL A 322 -8.86 -11.79 -1.21
CA VAL A 322 -8.81 -10.50 -1.90
C VAL A 322 -7.44 -9.84 -1.72
N ARG A 323 -6.89 -9.85 -0.50
CA ARG A 323 -5.54 -9.33 -0.21
C ARG A 323 -4.47 -10.04 -1.05
N TYR A 324 -4.49 -11.39 -1.04
CA TYR A 324 -3.58 -12.20 -1.85
C TYR A 324 -3.63 -11.79 -3.31
N TYR A 325 -4.84 -11.73 -3.87
CA TYR A 325 -5.03 -11.41 -5.28
C TYR A 325 -4.43 -10.05 -5.66
N VAL A 326 -4.80 -8.99 -4.95
CA VAL A 326 -4.34 -7.63 -5.30
C VAL A 326 -2.84 -7.44 -5.05
N LEU A 327 -2.25 -8.17 -4.11
CA LEU A 327 -0.80 -8.10 -3.84
C LEU A 327 0.03 -8.93 -4.80
N HIS A 328 -0.53 -10.03 -5.33
CA HIS A 328 0.16 -10.96 -6.21
C HIS A 328 0.02 -10.59 -7.70
N GLU A 329 -1.21 -10.23 -8.15
CA GLU A 329 -1.51 -10.05 -9.58
C GLU A 329 -1.14 -8.66 -10.13
N ILE A 330 -0.77 -7.69 -9.27
CA ILE A 330 -0.34 -6.40 -9.74
C ILE A 330 1.19 -6.38 -9.83
N PRO A 331 1.75 -6.33 -11.04
CA PRO A 331 3.20 -6.31 -11.21
C PRO A 331 3.82 -5.02 -10.65
N TYR A 332 5.11 -5.05 -10.33
CA TYR A 332 5.84 -3.94 -9.72
C TYR A 332 5.72 -2.59 -10.48
N ALA A 333 5.78 -2.62 -11.81
CA ALA A 333 5.83 -1.40 -12.64
C ALA A 333 4.70 -1.29 -13.67
N ASN A 334 3.93 -2.35 -13.89
CA ASN A 334 2.90 -2.42 -14.92
C ASN A 334 1.52 -2.59 -14.29
N ASP A 335 0.49 -2.10 -14.98
CA ASP A 335 -0.88 -2.25 -14.52
C ASP A 335 -1.29 -3.73 -14.42
N GLY A 336 -1.99 -4.05 -13.34
CA GLY A 336 -2.60 -5.36 -13.14
C GLY A 336 -4.04 -5.41 -13.64
N ASN A 337 -4.58 -6.61 -13.80
CA ASN A 337 -5.96 -6.82 -14.23
C ASN A 337 -6.74 -7.63 -13.18
N LEU A 338 -7.98 -7.26 -12.94
CA LEU A 338 -8.90 -7.97 -12.07
C LEU A 338 -10.09 -8.46 -12.88
N THR A 339 -10.35 -9.78 -12.80
CA THR A 339 -11.62 -10.37 -13.21
C THR A 339 -12.04 -11.42 -12.19
N ASP A 340 -13.34 -11.73 -12.12
CA ASP A 340 -13.85 -12.78 -11.24
C ASP A 340 -13.18 -14.13 -11.55
N GLU A 341 -12.96 -14.44 -12.83
CA GLU A 341 -12.35 -15.69 -13.29
C GLU A 341 -10.90 -15.82 -12.77
N LEU A 342 -10.09 -14.78 -12.91
CA LEU A 342 -8.70 -14.77 -12.42
C LEU A 342 -8.66 -14.90 -10.89
N LEU A 343 -9.54 -14.20 -10.17
CA LEU A 343 -9.62 -14.29 -8.74
C LEU A 343 -10.00 -15.71 -8.28
N ILE A 344 -10.99 -16.33 -8.91
CA ILE A 344 -11.40 -17.72 -8.63
C ILE A 344 -10.26 -18.69 -8.97
N GLU A 345 -9.57 -18.48 -10.07
CA GLU A 345 -8.42 -19.30 -10.46
C GLU A 345 -7.33 -19.25 -9.36
N ARG A 346 -6.96 -18.07 -8.87
CA ARG A 346 -5.98 -17.94 -7.80
C ARG A 346 -6.43 -18.55 -6.48
N ILE A 347 -7.69 -18.37 -6.11
CA ILE A 347 -8.24 -19.02 -4.92
C ILE A 347 -8.14 -20.55 -5.06
N ASN A 348 -8.51 -21.10 -6.20
CA ASN A 348 -8.52 -22.54 -6.39
C ASN A 348 -7.11 -23.13 -6.53
N SER A 349 -6.23 -22.52 -7.35
CA SER A 349 -4.90 -23.04 -7.65
C SER A 349 -3.92 -22.82 -6.51
N ASP A 350 -3.86 -21.59 -6.00
CA ASP A 350 -2.81 -21.21 -5.06
C ASP A 350 -3.28 -21.39 -3.61
N LEU A 351 -4.41 -20.78 -3.24
CA LEU A 351 -4.84 -20.78 -1.85
C LEU A 351 -5.45 -22.11 -1.40
N ALA A 352 -6.37 -22.67 -2.16
CA ALA A 352 -6.99 -23.94 -1.79
C ALA A 352 -6.08 -25.14 -2.08
N ASN A 353 -5.45 -25.19 -3.25
CA ASN A 353 -4.70 -26.36 -3.69
C ASN A 353 -3.25 -26.37 -3.17
N ILE A 354 -2.47 -25.29 -3.37
CA ILE A 354 -1.07 -25.28 -2.92
C ILE A 354 -1.00 -25.13 -1.40
N LEU A 355 -1.56 -24.07 -0.83
CA LEU A 355 -1.45 -23.77 0.60
C LEU A 355 -2.42 -24.63 1.45
N GLY A 356 -3.71 -24.57 1.17
CA GLY A 356 -4.74 -25.21 1.98
C GLY A 356 -4.61 -26.72 2.02
N ASN A 357 -4.35 -27.35 0.87
CA ASN A 357 -4.15 -28.79 0.78
C ASN A 357 -2.86 -29.24 1.48
N LEU A 358 -1.75 -28.50 1.37
CA LEU A 358 -0.50 -28.81 2.07
C LEU A 358 -0.72 -28.81 3.59
N VAL A 359 -1.31 -27.76 4.14
CA VAL A 359 -1.58 -27.63 5.58
C VAL A 359 -2.50 -28.77 6.05
N ASN A 360 -3.61 -28.99 5.35
CA ASN A 360 -4.57 -30.02 5.73
C ASN A 360 -3.97 -31.45 5.66
N ARG A 361 -3.26 -31.81 4.58
CA ARG A 361 -2.61 -33.10 4.43
C ARG A 361 -1.57 -33.35 5.52
N THR A 362 -0.71 -32.35 5.79
CA THR A 362 0.37 -32.48 6.77
C THR A 362 -0.19 -32.67 8.18
N ILE A 363 -1.15 -31.83 8.61
CA ILE A 363 -1.77 -31.95 9.93
C ILE A 363 -2.58 -33.25 10.06
N THR A 364 -3.27 -33.68 9.00
CA THR A 364 -3.98 -34.96 8.97
C THR A 364 -3.01 -36.14 9.18
N MET A 365 -1.84 -36.11 8.53
CA MET A 365 -0.82 -37.14 8.71
C MET A 365 -0.22 -37.13 10.14
N ALA A 366 0.06 -35.94 10.68
CA ALA A 366 0.53 -35.74 12.05
C ALA A 366 -0.47 -36.37 13.06
N ASN A 367 -1.76 -36.04 12.89
CA ASN A 367 -2.81 -36.60 13.77
C ASN A 367 -2.98 -38.11 13.57
N LYS A 368 -2.96 -38.62 12.35
CA LYS A 368 -3.19 -40.02 12.02
C LYS A 368 -2.06 -40.93 12.49
N TYR A 369 -0.80 -40.54 12.38
CA TYR A 369 0.35 -41.38 12.60
C TYR A 369 1.01 -41.17 13.98
N PHE A 370 0.79 -39.99 14.58
CA PHE A 370 1.45 -39.60 15.83
C PHE A 370 0.49 -38.92 16.83
N ASP A 371 -0.82 -39.08 16.68
CA ASP A 371 -1.84 -38.47 17.56
C ASP A 371 -1.62 -36.95 17.73
N GLY A 372 -1.15 -36.31 16.67
CA GLY A 372 -0.82 -34.87 16.63
C GLY A 372 0.54 -34.51 17.25
N ASN A 373 1.22 -35.45 17.92
CA ASN A 373 2.49 -35.18 18.61
C ASN A 373 3.68 -35.63 17.78
N VAL A 374 4.33 -34.67 17.11
CA VAL A 374 5.45 -34.91 16.20
C VAL A 374 6.72 -34.30 16.78
N LYS A 375 7.78 -35.08 16.87
CA LYS A 375 9.07 -34.69 17.43
C LYS A 375 10.11 -34.54 16.32
N LEU A 376 11.13 -33.71 16.58
CA LEU A 376 12.33 -33.69 15.74
C LEU A 376 13.00 -35.07 15.83
N ALA A 377 13.13 -35.77 14.70
CA ALA A 377 13.82 -37.04 14.59
C ALA A 377 15.24 -36.83 14.01
N THR A 378 16.10 -37.83 14.24
CA THR A 378 17.54 -37.76 13.85
C THR A 378 17.81 -38.25 12.43
N SER A 379 16.83 -38.88 11.77
CA SER A 379 16.97 -39.41 10.42
C SER A 379 16.92 -38.26 9.39
N SER A 380 17.95 -38.11 8.56
CA SER A 380 17.96 -37.12 7.49
C SER A 380 18.33 -37.72 6.13
N SER A 381 17.86 -37.10 5.08
CA SER A 381 18.17 -37.44 3.68
C SER A 381 18.48 -36.17 2.88
N ASN A 382 19.00 -36.33 1.66
CA ASN A 382 19.25 -35.18 0.77
C ASN A 382 17.98 -34.37 0.47
N LEU A 383 16.81 -35.02 0.41
CA LEU A 383 15.53 -34.33 0.20
C LEU A 383 15.17 -33.42 1.39
N ASP A 384 15.53 -33.84 2.61
CA ASP A 384 15.32 -33.03 3.82
C ASP A 384 16.20 -31.80 3.80
N LEU A 385 17.50 -31.99 3.47
CA LEU A 385 18.47 -30.90 3.41
C LEU A 385 18.05 -29.84 2.38
N GLU A 386 17.54 -30.26 1.24
CA GLU A 386 17.01 -29.34 0.22
C GLU A 386 15.82 -28.52 0.74
N LEU A 387 14.85 -29.15 1.42
CA LEU A 387 13.71 -28.46 2.00
C LEU A 387 14.15 -27.49 3.10
N ILE A 388 15.00 -27.96 4.01
CA ILE A 388 15.55 -27.17 5.13
C ILE A 388 16.32 -25.95 4.61
N ASP A 389 17.12 -26.10 3.56
CA ASP A 389 17.83 -25.01 2.94
C ASP A 389 16.89 -23.93 2.40
N LYS A 390 15.82 -24.34 1.72
CA LYS A 390 14.77 -23.40 1.28
C LYS A 390 14.08 -22.68 2.45
N VAL A 391 13.78 -23.38 3.53
CA VAL A 391 13.20 -22.77 4.74
C VAL A 391 14.15 -21.73 5.33
N ASN A 392 15.43 -22.08 5.48
CA ASN A 392 16.43 -21.19 6.08
C ASN A 392 16.76 -19.95 5.23
N ASN A 393 16.64 -20.06 3.90
CA ASN A 393 16.91 -18.95 2.99
C ASN A 393 15.69 -18.07 2.70
N LEU A 394 14.47 -18.49 3.08
CA LEU A 394 13.24 -17.78 2.76
C LEU A 394 13.29 -16.31 3.23
N GLY A 395 13.62 -16.07 4.50
CA GLY A 395 13.67 -14.72 5.06
C GLY A 395 14.63 -13.79 4.30
N LYS A 396 15.83 -14.27 3.96
CA LYS A 396 16.81 -13.50 3.18
C LYS A 396 16.29 -13.17 1.77
N ASN A 397 15.60 -14.11 1.13
CA ASN A 397 15.03 -13.88 -0.20
C ASN A 397 13.90 -12.86 -0.14
N LEU A 398 13.03 -12.96 0.89
CA LEU A 398 11.96 -11.99 1.10
C LEU A 398 12.51 -10.59 1.41
N ASP A 399 13.53 -10.47 2.28
CA ASP A 399 14.15 -9.19 2.59
C ASP A 399 14.56 -8.45 1.31
N LYS A 400 15.25 -9.16 0.41
CA LYS A 400 15.68 -8.59 -0.87
C LYS A 400 14.51 -8.10 -1.73
N LYS A 401 13.40 -8.85 -1.77
CA LYS A 401 12.20 -8.47 -2.55
C LYS A 401 11.47 -7.30 -1.89
N MET A 402 11.23 -7.38 -0.60
CA MET A 402 10.50 -6.36 0.15
C MET A 402 11.25 -5.03 0.25
N ASP A 403 12.57 -5.04 0.33
CA ASP A 403 13.39 -3.83 0.30
C ASP A 403 13.33 -3.12 -1.06
N ASN A 404 13.10 -3.88 -2.13
CA ASN A 404 12.85 -3.35 -3.48
C ASN A 404 11.36 -3.05 -3.76
N LEU A 405 10.47 -3.24 -2.78
CA LEU A 405 9.01 -3.08 -2.94
C LEU A 405 8.38 -4.05 -3.95
N GLU A 406 9.05 -5.17 -4.24
CA GLU A 406 8.59 -6.24 -5.15
C GLU A 406 7.66 -7.22 -4.40
N VAL A 407 6.51 -6.73 -3.91
CA VAL A 407 5.63 -7.46 -2.98
C VAL A 407 5.05 -8.74 -3.60
N GLY A 408 4.66 -8.72 -4.87
CA GLY A 408 4.20 -9.92 -5.57
C GLY A 408 5.27 -10.99 -5.66
N ALA A 409 6.52 -10.59 -6.00
CA ALA A 409 7.65 -11.51 -6.06
C ALA A 409 8.04 -12.06 -4.66
N ALA A 410 7.81 -11.31 -3.60
CA ALA A 410 7.96 -11.81 -2.23
C ALA A 410 6.94 -12.92 -1.91
N LEU A 411 5.68 -12.75 -2.34
CA LEU A 411 4.67 -13.80 -2.24
C LEU A 411 5.08 -15.06 -3.03
N ASP A 412 5.64 -14.90 -4.23
CA ASP A 412 6.13 -16.02 -5.03
C ASP A 412 7.19 -16.85 -4.31
N GLU A 413 8.14 -16.22 -3.58
CA GLU A 413 9.15 -16.93 -2.79
C GLU A 413 8.50 -17.81 -1.71
N ILE A 414 7.44 -17.33 -1.04
CA ILE A 414 6.71 -18.13 -0.06
C ILE A 414 6.00 -19.30 -0.74
N PHE A 415 5.31 -19.04 -1.85
CA PHE A 415 4.59 -20.08 -2.58
C PHE A 415 5.55 -21.10 -3.24
N ASP A 416 6.78 -20.72 -3.56
CA ASP A 416 7.83 -21.66 -4.02
C ASP A 416 8.25 -22.63 -2.92
N LEU A 417 8.35 -22.17 -1.66
CA LEU A 417 8.54 -23.08 -0.54
C LEU A 417 7.35 -24.02 -0.35
N LEU A 418 6.11 -23.52 -0.46
CA LEU A 418 4.90 -24.34 -0.35
C LEU A 418 4.81 -25.37 -1.49
N ARG A 419 5.15 -25.01 -2.73
CA ARG A 419 5.23 -25.94 -3.88
C ARG A 419 6.31 -26.99 -3.65
N ARG A 420 7.49 -26.59 -3.15
CA ARG A 420 8.57 -27.54 -2.82
C ARG A 420 8.15 -28.51 -1.71
N SER A 421 7.40 -28.04 -0.73
CA SER A 421 6.86 -28.86 0.37
C SER A 421 5.83 -29.89 -0.13
N ASN A 422 4.95 -29.50 -1.05
CA ASN A 422 4.04 -30.45 -1.68
C ASN A 422 4.80 -31.53 -2.46
N LYS A 423 5.81 -31.14 -3.24
CA LYS A 423 6.67 -32.08 -3.97
C LYS A 423 7.42 -33.02 -3.02
N TYR A 424 7.90 -32.51 -1.87
CA TYR A 424 8.58 -33.30 -0.86
C TYR A 424 7.67 -34.37 -0.27
N ILE A 425 6.37 -34.12 -0.09
CA ILE A 425 5.39 -35.15 0.31
C ILE A 425 5.36 -36.28 -0.72
N ASP A 426 5.31 -35.95 -2.02
CA ASP A 426 5.21 -36.96 -3.06
C ASP A 426 6.51 -37.76 -3.22
N GLU A 427 7.68 -37.14 -3.06
CA GLU A 427 9.01 -37.78 -3.13
C GLU A 427 9.28 -38.68 -1.93
N THR A 428 8.86 -38.31 -0.73
CA THR A 428 9.07 -39.07 0.49
C THR A 428 8.00 -40.12 0.76
N ALA A 429 6.85 -40.02 0.11
CA ALA A 429 5.72 -40.95 0.16
C ALA A 429 5.39 -41.39 1.60
N PRO A 430 5.04 -40.49 2.54
CA PRO A 430 4.84 -40.81 3.96
C PRO A 430 3.80 -41.90 4.20
N TRP A 431 2.84 -42.08 3.32
CA TRP A 431 1.87 -43.19 3.37
C TRP A 431 2.49 -44.57 3.11
N VAL A 432 3.67 -44.63 2.47
CA VAL A 432 4.46 -45.85 2.28
C VAL A 432 5.28 -46.12 3.55
N LEU A 433 5.98 -45.09 4.06
CA LEU A 433 6.74 -45.16 5.29
C LEU A 433 5.87 -45.63 6.50
N ALA A 434 4.63 -45.19 6.53
CA ALA A 434 3.68 -45.56 7.59
C ALA A 434 3.27 -47.04 7.60
N LYS A 435 3.64 -47.84 6.60
CA LYS A 435 3.36 -49.28 6.54
C LYS A 435 4.47 -50.16 7.11
N ASP A 436 5.61 -49.56 7.42
CA ASP A 436 6.81 -50.24 7.93
C ASP A 436 7.21 -49.66 9.29
N ASP A 437 7.10 -50.44 10.34
CA ASP A 437 7.43 -50.01 11.70
C ASP A 437 8.89 -49.54 11.85
N ASN A 438 9.81 -50.08 11.03
CA ASN A 438 11.22 -49.69 11.04
C ASN A 438 11.42 -48.29 10.42
N SER A 439 10.45 -47.77 9.68
CA SER A 439 10.48 -46.47 9.05
C SER A 439 9.83 -45.36 9.86
N LYS A 440 9.43 -45.64 11.10
CA LYS A 440 8.67 -44.70 11.97
C LYS A 440 9.44 -43.41 12.21
N ASP A 441 10.73 -43.49 12.57
CA ASP A 441 11.57 -42.28 12.78
C ASP A 441 11.74 -41.47 11.49
N ARG A 442 11.84 -42.14 10.34
CA ARG A 442 11.87 -41.48 9.06
C ARG A 442 10.57 -40.77 8.74
N LEU A 443 9.43 -41.40 9.01
CA LEU A 443 8.12 -40.82 8.83
C LEU A 443 7.92 -39.61 9.76
N GLU A 444 8.31 -39.70 11.01
CA GLU A 444 8.23 -38.58 11.95
C GLU A 444 9.05 -37.38 11.49
N ASN A 445 10.28 -37.63 11.03
CA ASN A 445 11.14 -36.56 10.50
C ASN A 445 10.55 -35.88 9.25
N VAL A 446 9.96 -36.66 8.35
CA VAL A 446 9.28 -36.10 7.16
C VAL A 446 8.13 -35.16 7.56
N ILE A 447 7.28 -35.59 8.49
CA ILE A 447 6.15 -34.77 8.94
C ILE A 447 6.65 -33.55 9.73
N TYR A 448 7.68 -33.72 10.57
CA TYR A 448 8.29 -32.60 11.29
C TYR A 448 8.80 -31.51 10.32
N ASN A 449 9.55 -31.88 9.28
CA ASN A 449 10.07 -30.95 8.29
C ASN A 449 8.96 -30.19 7.56
N LEU A 450 7.85 -30.86 7.26
CA LEU A 450 6.68 -30.23 6.65
C LEU A 450 6.00 -29.25 7.60
N LEU A 451 5.85 -29.60 8.89
CA LEU A 451 5.30 -28.70 9.90
C LEU A 451 6.16 -27.45 10.09
N GLU A 452 7.49 -27.59 10.08
CA GLU A 452 8.42 -26.47 10.12
C GLU A 452 8.32 -25.58 8.86
N ALA A 453 8.27 -26.18 7.67
CA ALA A 453 8.08 -25.42 6.44
C ALA A 453 6.76 -24.63 6.43
N ILE A 454 5.66 -25.22 6.91
CA ILE A 454 4.37 -24.57 7.04
C ILE A 454 4.44 -23.45 8.09
N ARG A 455 5.04 -23.68 9.24
CA ARG A 455 5.18 -22.70 10.32
C ARG A 455 5.96 -21.47 9.86
N VAL A 456 7.13 -21.67 9.26
CA VAL A 456 7.96 -20.57 8.75
C VAL A 456 7.26 -19.83 7.61
N SER A 457 6.59 -20.57 6.71
CA SER A 457 5.74 -19.93 5.68
C SER A 457 4.64 -19.07 6.31
N ALA A 458 3.99 -19.52 7.39
CA ALA A 458 2.94 -18.76 8.08
C ALA A 458 3.48 -17.48 8.73
N VAL A 459 4.71 -17.49 9.27
CA VAL A 459 5.38 -16.27 9.78
C VAL A 459 5.46 -15.22 8.68
N TYR A 460 5.94 -15.62 7.51
CA TYR A 460 6.15 -14.70 6.39
C TYR A 460 4.88 -14.41 5.56
N LEU A 461 3.82 -15.22 5.69
CA LEU A 461 2.50 -14.92 5.12
C LEU A 461 1.75 -13.86 5.93
N TYR A 462 2.06 -13.67 7.22
CA TYR A 462 1.35 -12.75 8.10
C TYR A 462 1.21 -11.31 7.57
N PRO A 463 2.23 -10.70 6.96
CA PRO A 463 2.09 -9.39 6.34
C PRO A 463 1.05 -9.30 5.22
N PHE A 464 0.86 -10.37 4.48
CA PHE A 464 0.02 -10.43 3.29
C PHE A 464 -1.38 -10.96 3.57
N MET A 465 -1.48 -12.05 4.37
CA MET A 465 -2.71 -12.77 4.70
C MET A 465 -2.76 -13.05 6.22
N PRO A 466 -3.00 -12.02 7.05
CA PRO A 466 -2.88 -12.13 8.50
C PRO A 466 -3.83 -13.17 9.13
N ASN A 467 -5.09 -13.24 8.67
CA ASN A 467 -6.06 -14.19 9.23
C ASN A 467 -5.70 -15.64 8.88
N THR A 468 -5.22 -15.88 7.67
CA THR A 468 -4.76 -17.21 7.22
C THR A 468 -3.54 -17.66 8.02
N SER A 469 -2.59 -16.75 8.24
CA SER A 469 -1.42 -17.01 9.05
C SER A 469 -1.80 -17.37 10.50
N ASP A 470 -2.66 -16.58 11.12
CA ASP A 470 -3.14 -16.85 12.50
C ASP A 470 -3.91 -18.18 12.58
N GLU A 471 -4.69 -18.53 11.56
CA GLU A 471 -5.38 -19.81 11.49
C GLU A 471 -4.42 -21.00 11.36
N ILE A 472 -3.35 -20.87 10.57
CA ILE A 472 -2.27 -21.87 10.48
C ILE A 472 -1.63 -22.06 11.87
N PHE A 473 -1.26 -20.97 12.56
CA PHE A 473 -0.70 -21.04 13.91
C PHE A 473 -1.65 -21.73 14.90
N ARG A 474 -2.95 -21.43 14.81
CA ARG A 474 -3.98 -22.08 15.62
C ARG A 474 -4.00 -23.59 15.38
N GLN A 475 -3.99 -24.02 14.12
CA GLN A 475 -4.03 -25.46 13.77
C GLN A 475 -2.74 -26.20 14.14
N LEU A 476 -1.59 -25.54 14.07
CA LEU A 476 -0.32 -26.06 14.55
C LEU A 476 -0.23 -26.05 16.09
N ASN A 477 -1.17 -25.37 16.76
CA ASN A 477 -1.20 -25.18 18.22
C ASN A 477 0.10 -24.54 18.75
N ILE A 478 0.54 -23.46 18.11
CA ILE A 478 1.78 -22.77 18.46
C ILE A 478 1.54 -21.27 18.63
N THR A 479 2.31 -20.67 19.55
CA THR A 479 2.33 -19.22 19.79
C THR A 479 3.65 -18.58 19.35
N ASP A 480 4.69 -19.40 19.21
CA ASP A 480 6.02 -18.94 18.76
C ASP A 480 6.00 -18.61 17.25
N LYS A 481 6.27 -17.36 16.94
CA LYS A 481 6.35 -16.82 15.58
C LYS A 481 7.81 -16.63 15.10
N SER A 482 8.74 -17.44 15.64
CA SER A 482 10.13 -17.46 15.15
C SER A 482 10.19 -17.89 13.68
N ASP A 483 11.04 -17.27 12.90
CA ASP A 483 11.31 -17.63 11.50
C ASP A 483 12.47 -18.63 11.34
N CYS A 484 13.12 -19.03 12.46
CA CYS A 484 14.20 -19.99 12.45
C CYS A 484 13.67 -21.43 12.32
N TYR A 485 14.23 -22.21 11.38
CA TYR A 485 13.99 -23.64 11.32
C TYR A 485 14.40 -24.29 12.66
N ASN A 486 13.63 -25.29 13.09
CA ASN A 486 13.87 -26.04 14.33
C ASN A 486 13.80 -25.18 15.62
N SER A 487 12.96 -24.15 15.60
CA SER A 487 12.63 -23.40 16.83
C SER A 487 11.70 -24.18 17.79
N LYS A 488 11.05 -25.22 17.29
CA LYS A 488 10.16 -26.12 18.03
C LYS A 488 10.70 -27.54 18.06
N ASN A 489 10.86 -28.12 19.26
CA ASN A 489 11.28 -29.52 19.38
C ASN A 489 10.11 -30.52 19.23
N ILE A 490 8.89 -30.09 19.53
CA ILE A 490 7.68 -30.91 19.51
C ILE A 490 6.50 -30.07 18.99
N TYR A 491 5.73 -30.64 18.08
CA TYR A 491 4.41 -30.14 17.67
C TYR A 491 3.32 -30.97 18.39
N SER A 492 2.21 -30.29 18.69
CA SER A 492 0.97 -30.89 19.20
C SER A 492 -0.19 -30.33 18.42
N THR A 493 -0.34 -30.78 17.17
CA THR A 493 -1.33 -30.25 16.22
C THR A 493 -2.75 -30.61 16.62
N ILE A 494 -3.70 -29.72 16.30
CA ILE A 494 -5.13 -30.01 16.49
C ILE A 494 -5.75 -30.55 15.19
N LYS A 495 -7.04 -30.88 15.23
CA LYS A 495 -7.75 -31.33 14.04
C LYS A 495 -7.70 -30.26 12.95
N PRO A 496 -7.33 -30.63 11.71
CA PRO A 496 -7.25 -29.65 10.61
C PRO A 496 -8.63 -29.17 10.18
N GLU A 497 -8.69 -27.90 9.79
CA GLU A 497 -9.84 -27.27 9.15
C GLU A 497 -9.41 -26.67 7.81
N PRO A 498 -10.27 -26.70 6.76
CA PRO A 498 -9.91 -26.10 5.47
C PRO A 498 -9.68 -24.59 5.60
N LEU A 499 -8.49 -24.12 5.20
CA LEU A 499 -8.17 -22.69 5.16
C LEU A 499 -8.98 -21.97 4.09
N PHE A 500 -9.12 -22.58 2.93
CA PHE A 500 -9.87 -22.05 1.79
C PHE A 500 -10.77 -23.12 1.19
N LYS A 501 -11.99 -22.73 0.84
CA LYS A 501 -12.93 -23.60 0.12
C LYS A 501 -12.72 -23.42 -1.37
N ARG A 502 -12.70 -24.53 -2.09
CA ARG A 502 -12.66 -24.52 -3.54
C ARG A 502 -13.99 -23.95 -4.10
N ILE A 503 -13.89 -23.06 -5.08
CA ILE A 503 -15.04 -22.41 -5.71
C ILE A 503 -15.37 -23.15 -7.00
N ASP A 504 -16.62 -23.56 -7.16
CA ASP A 504 -17.10 -24.22 -8.37
C ASP A 504 -17.46 -23.18 -9.44
N VAL A 505 -16.65 -23.11 -10.49
CA VAL A 505 -16.79 -22.16 -11.59
C VAL A 505 -18.15 -22.28 -12.32
N LYS A 506 -18.82 -23.44 -12.21
CA LYS A 506 -20.14 -23.66 -12.83
C LYS A 506 -21.30 -23.07 -12.03
N LYS A 507 -21.06 -22.53 -10.84
CA LYS A 507 -22.07 -22.01 -9.91
C LYS A 507 -21.96 -20.50 -9.68
N VAL A 508 -21.03 -19.84 -10.32
CA VAL A 508 -20.80 -18.41 -10.33
C VAL A 508 -21.19 -17.85 -11.68
#